data_af16df8b1c7ab762692145a339ffccd3
#
_entry.id   af16df8b1c7ab762692145a339ffccd3
#
_cell.length_a   1.000
_cell.length_b   1.000
_cell.length_c   1.000
_cell.angle_alpha   90.00
_cell.angle_beta   90.00
_cell.angle_gamma   90.00
#
_symmetry.space_group_name_H-M   'P 1'
#
loop_
_entity.id
_entity.type
_entity.pdbx_description
1 polymer ?
#
loop_
_entity_poly.entity_id
_entity_poly.type
_entity_poly.pdbx_seq_one_letter_code
_entity_poly.pdbx_strand_id
1 'polypeptide(L)'
;MKNSQKTVYRRTELPNGVVVQTDYMPHAYSASVGAWLPRGSRHEKADEFGLSHFYEHLVFKGTENRSALDIARSVEDRGGNLEAYTTRQETGFYANVVAEDVPLAVDVIADMLMNPRFEKSDMEKERKVIIEEIHSYDDIPEELAGDVFNAAHFAGCGIAHSITGKARDVRSLTLEQMWEYERQVLEDFPVYVCAAGKVDHDELVDLCAKKFRRKKRGKVFPHDEYRSRGGIKIVGKQDITQSNLFWGTSFGYEKLDEKTRYAVSLFNVAVGAGMASRLFQKIREENGLAYSVYSTVDVYRDCMDWGVSLATEPRQLKKALALAIAETQGFLENGFAKDELERTKANVVGSLRLGADFPEKRMMRLAEQTLHLGGFHPMEASVEGILKMEEAEVLEIVRDVFGKSGYTIAVVQPDSVKKPDLSQYLPFAADGRGKR
;
A
#
# COMPACT_ATOMS: atom_id res chain seq x y z
N MET A 1 -13.42 -36.30 0.23
CA MET A 1 -12.10 -36.36 0.87
C MET A 1 -11.80 -34.97 1.44
N LYS A 2 -12.07 -34.79 2.75
CA LYS A 2 -11.76 -33.52 3.46
C LYS A 2 -10.43 -33.68 4.15
N ASN A 3 -9.32 -33.46 3.47
CA ASN A 3 -8.05 -33.14 4.11
C ASN A 3 -7.79 -31.64 3.88
N SER A 4 -8.42 -30.80 4.67
CA SER A 4 -7.94 -29.46 4.87
C SER A 4 -6.61 -29.58 5.62
N GLN A 5 -5.51 -29.65 4.90
CA GLN A 5 -4.20 -29.49 5.52
C GLN A 5 -4.16 -28.07 6.08
N LYS A 6 -4.22 -27.99 7.41
CA LYS A 6 -4.13 -26.73 8.13
C LYS A 6 -2.81 -26.05 7.75
N THR A 7 -2.90 -24.91 7.12
CA THR A 7 -1.80 -23.97 7.05
C THR A 7 -1.28 -23.73 8.46
N VAL A 8 0.02 -23.86 8.66
CA VAL A 8 0.61 -23.74 9.98
C VAL A 8 1.31 -22.38 10.06
N TYR A 9 0.55 -21.41 10.56
CA TYR A 9 1.15 -20.13 10.95
C TYR A 9 1.97 -20.30 12.23
N ARG A 10 3.19 -19.75 12.20
CA ARG A 10 4.05 -19.67 13.38
C ARG A 10 4.68 -18.29 13.49
N ARG A 11 4.91 -17.83 14.72
CA ARG A 11 5.56 -16.56 15.03
C ARG A 11 6.55 -16.73 16.17
N THR A 12 7.75 -16.20 15.98
CA THR A 12 8.80 -16.14 16.99
C THR A 12 9.40 -14.75 17.03
N GLU A 13 9.56 -14.18 18.22
CA GLU A 13 10.28 -12.93 18.43
C GLU A 13 11.67 -13.22 19.01
N LEU A 14 12.70 -12.81 18.30
CA LEU A 14 14.09 -12.99 18.72
C LEU A 14 14.50 -11.91 19.73
N PRO A 15 15.47 -12.23 20.62
CA PRO A 15 15.97 -11.26 21.62
C PRO A 15 16.52 -9.96 21.00
N ASN A 16 16.98 -10.00 19.76
CA ASN A 16 17.50 -8.84 19.01
C ASN A 16 16.39 -7.99 18.36
N GLY A 17 15.12 -8.35 18.55
CA GLY A 17 13.96 -7.63 18.04
C GLY A 17 13.59 -7.92 16.59
N VAL A 18 14.11 -9.01 16.02
CA VAL A 18 13.59 -9.59 14.77
C VAL A 18 12.36 -10.41 15.07
N VAL A 19 11.28 -10.20 14.34
CA VAL A 19 10.03 -10.96 14.44
C VAL A 19 9.93 -11.86 13.22
N VAL A 20 10.03 -13.17 13.41
CA VAL A 20 9.97 -14.18 12.34
C VAL A 20 8.57 -14.76 12.28
N GLN A 21 7.97 -14.78 11.09
CA GLN A 21 6.64 -15.32 10.85
C GLN A 21 6.62 -16.20 9.62
N THR A 22 5.92 -17.32 9.68
CA THR A 22 5.81 -18.25 8.56
C THR A 22 4.37 -18.69 8.34
N ASP A 23 4.02 -18.88 7.08
CA ASP A 23 2.80 -19.54 6.63
C ASP A 23 3.17 -20.73 5.73
N TYR A 24 3.23 -21.92 6.33
CA TYR A 24 3.74 -23.12 5.68
C TYR A 24 2.77 -23.68 4.65
N MET A 25 3.28 -23.96 3.44
CA MET A 25 2.53 -24.53 2.32
C MET A 25 3.19 -25.88 1.89
N PRO A 26 2.72 -27.01 2.36
CA PRO A 26 3.41 -28.31 2.16
C PRO A 26 3.53 -28.75 0.70
N HIS A 27 2.64 -28.26 -0.17
CA HIS A 27 2.61 -28.64 -1.59
C HIS A 27 3.37 -27.69 -2.52
N ALA A 28 3.87 -26.56 -1.98
CA ALA A 28 4.63 -25.62 -2.78
C ALA A 28 6.04 -26.17 -3.08
N TYR A 29 6.53 -25.92 -4.29
CA TYR A 29 7.94 -26.14 -4.64
C TYR A 29 8.81 -24.93 -4.32
N SER A 30 8.17 -23.78 -4.15
CA SER A 30 8.80 -22.49 -3.91
C SER A 30 8.46 -21.94 -2.52
N ALA A 31 9.19 -20.91 -2.15
CA ALA A 31 8.90 -20.08 -1.01
C ALA A 31 9.16 -18.61 -1.37
N SER A 32 8.41 -17.73 -0.73
CA SER A 32 8.70 -16.30 -0.72
C SER A 32 9.13 -15.92 0.68
N VAL A 33 10.20 -15.17 0.80
CA VAL A 33 10.76 -14.72 2.08
C VAL A 33 11.19 -13.25 1.95
N GLY A 34 10.89 -12.45 2.96
CA GLY A 34 11.29 -11.04 2.96
C GLY A 34 11.48 -10.47 4.34
N ALA A 35 12.06 -9.26 4.37
CA ALA A 35 12.26 -8.46 5.57
C ALA A 35 11.59 -7.09 5.39
N TRP A 36 10.83 -6.68 6.39
CA TRP A 36 10.10 -5.41 6.41
C TRP A 36 10.61 -4.52 7.51
N LEU A 37 10.86 -3.29 7.11
CA LEU A 37 11.23 -2.18 7.99
C LEU A 37 9.99 -1.29 8.16
N PRO A 38 9.47 -1.09 9.39
CA PRO A 38 8.23 -0.32 9.61
C PRO A 38 8.48 1.19 9.50
N ARG A 39 9.14 1.62 8.44
CA ARG A 39 9.42 3.01 8.10
C ARG A 39 9.27 3.23 6.60
N GLY A 40 8.45 4.21 6.25
CA GLY A 40 8.23 4.68 4.90
C GLY A 40 8.11 6.21 4.88
N SER A 41 7.66 6.77 3.76
CA SER A 41 7.70 8.21 3.52
C SER A 41 6.90 9.06 4.51
N ARG A 42 5.85 8.54 5.14
CA ARG A 42 5.10 9.31 6.16
C ARG A 42 5.91 9.63 7.42
N HIS A 43 7.01 8.92 7.65
CA HIS A 43 7.86 9.10 8.82
C HIS A 43 9.04 10.05 8.55
N GLU A 44 9.14 10.58 7.34
CA GLU A 44 10.21 11.48 6.94
C GLU A 44 9.95 12.90 7.42
N LYS A 45 11.01 13.56 7.85
CA LYS A 45 10.98 14.99 8.18
C LYS A 45 11.07 15.84 6.91
N ALA A 46 10.87 17.14 7.04
CA ALA A 46 10.88 18.07 5.92
C ALA A 46 12.18 18.09 5.10
N ASP A 47 13.31 17.72 5.71
CA ASP A 47 14.62 17.62 5.07
C ASP A 47 15.00 16.18 4.65
N GLU A 48 14.05 15.22 4.82
CA GLU A 48 14.24 13.79 4.53
C GLU A 48 13.31 13.28 3.40
N PHE A 49 12.50 14.13 2.76
CA PHE A 49 11.53 13.66 1.77
C PHE A 49 12.17 12.89 0.62
N GLY A 50 11.73 11.64 0.44
CA GLY A 50 12.25 10.66 -0.51
C GLY A 50 13.42 9.82 0.03
N LEU A 51 13.79 9.97 1.29
CA LEU A 51 14.93 9.25 1.87
C LEU A 51 14.68 7.75 1.99
N SER A 52 13.44 7.34 2.36
CA SER A 52 13.07 5.91 2.46
C SER A 52 13.18 5.20 1.12
N HIS A 53 12.69 5.84 0.06
CA HIS A 53 12.79 5.32 -1.30
C HIS A 53 14.23 5.31 -1.80
N PHE A 54 15.01 6.37 -1.52
CA PHE A 54 16.42 6.39 -1.86
C PHE A 54 17.22 5.30 -1.14
N TYR A 55 16.91 5.04 0.12
CA TYR A 55 17.50 3.93 0.89
C TYR A 55 17.24 2.59 0.22
N GLU A 56 15.99 2.34 -0.21
CA GLU A 56 15.63 1.15 -0.97
C GLU A 56 16.55 0.94 -2.17
N HIS A 57 16.78 1.98 -2.99
CA HIS A 57 17.68 1.91 -4.15
C HIS A 57 19.13 1.61 -3.76
N LEU A 58 19.62 2.27 -2.69
CA LEU A 58 21.03 2.20 -2.34
C LEU A 58 21.47 0.85 -1.77
N VAL A 59 20.61 0.13 -1.05
CA VAL A 59 20.98 -1.19 -0.49
C VAL A 59 21.25 -2.24 -1.57
N PHE A 60 20.76 -2.04 -2.80
CA PHE A 60 21.08 -2.88 -3.96
C PHE A 60 22.44 -2.58 -4.61
N LYS A 61 23.10 -1.47 -4.26
CA LYS A 61 24.35 -1.07 -4.92
C LYS A 61 25.59 -1.77 -4.38
N GLY A 62 25.45 -2.59 -3.38
CA GLY A 62 26.46 -3.48 -2.84
C GLY A 62 26.50 -3.47 -1.34
N THR A 63 27.12 -4.51 -0.82
CA THR A 63 27.40 -4.72 0.59
C THR A 63 28.91 -4.81 0.82
N GLU A 64 29.33 -4.98 2.08
CA GLU A 64 30.73 -5.32 2.38
C GLU A 64 31.17 -6.65 1.76
N ASN A 65 30.20 -7.56 1.47
CA ASN A 65 30.46 -8.92 1.03
C ASN A 65 30.11 -9.18 -0.45
N ARG A 66 29.27 -8.34 -1.06
CA ARG A 66 28.72 -8.53 -2.42
C ARG A 66 28.72 -7.25 -3.21
N SER A 67 29.12 -7.31 -4.48
CA SER A 67 28.82 -6.25 -5.43
C SER A 67 27.32 -6.23 -5.78
N ALA A 68 26.84 -5.16 -6.42
CA ALA A 68 25.46 -5.08 -6.92
C ALA A 68 25.13 -6.26 -7.87
N LEU A 69 26.09 -6.64 -8.73
CA LEU A 69 25.93 -7.76 -9.64
C LEU A 69 25.88 -9.11 -8.88
N ASP A 70 26.67 -9.27 -7.82
CA ASP A 70 26.65 -10.50 -7.00
C ASP A 70 25.33 -10.62 -6.22
N ILE A 71 24.74 -9.51 -5.75
CA ILE A 71 23.41 -9.50 -5.14
C ILE A 71 22.38 -10.06 -6.12
N ALA A 72 22.30 -9.50 -7.34
CA ALA A 72 21.36 -9.95 -8.36
C ALA A 72 21.59 -11.42 -8.74
N ARG A 73 22.81 -11.79 -9.11
CA ARG A 73 23.16 -13.15 -9.52
C ARG A 73 22.93 -14.20 -8.43
N SER A 74 23.11 -13.84 -7.17
CA SER A 74 22.89 -14.78 -6.05
C SER A 74 21.49 -15.40 -6.10
N VAL A 75 20.50 -14.68 -6.58
CA VAL A 75 19.09 -15.12 -6.65
C VAL A 75 18.68 -15.47 -8.08
N GLU A 76 19.01 -14.61 -9.07
CA GLU A 76 18.56 -14.77 -10.45
C GLU A 76 19.19 -15.98 -11.16
N ASP A 77 20.47 -16.28 -10.93
CA ASP A 77 21.15 -17.45 -11.51
C ASP A 77 20.53 -18.79 -11.07
N ARG A 78 19.65 -18.77 -10.03
CA ARG A 78 18.87 -19.90 -9.52
C ARG A 78 17.40 -19.86 -9.92
N GLY A 79 17.01 -18.91 -10.79
CA GLY A 79 15.66 -18.75 -11.30
C GLY A 79 14.72 -18.03 -10.30
N GLY A 80 15.25 -17.46 -9.23
CA GLY A 80 14.52 -16.61 -8.31
C GLY A 80 14.49 -15.15 -8.76
N ASN A 81 13.77 -14.31 -8.03
CA ASN A 81 13.81 -12.86 -8.15
C ASN A 81 13.96 -12.21 -6.78
N LEU A 82 14.61 -11.06 -6.74
CA LEU A 82 14.79 -10.23 -5.55
C LEU A 82 14.18 -8.86 -5.85
N GLU A 83 13.24 -8.46 -5.02
CA GLU A 83 12.46 -7.25 -5.20
C GLU A 83 12.40 -6.42 -3.94
N ALA A 84 12.05 -5.14 -4.08
CA ALA A 84 11.79 -4.25 -2.97
C ALA A 84 10.69 -3.27 -3.33
N TYR A 85 10.12 -2.65 -2.30
CA TYR A 85 9.19 -1.54 -2.45
C TYR A 85 9.19 -0.67 -1.20
N THR A 86 8.88 0.58 -1.40
CA THR A 86 8.63 1.55 -0.33
C THR A 86 7.19 2.04 -0.42
N THR A 87 6.50 2.01 0.72
CA THR A 87 5.18 2.63 0.87
C THR A 87 5.28 3.87 1.76
N ARG A 88 4.14 4.43 2.12
CA ARG A 88 4.09 5.49 3.14
C ARG A 88 4.45 4.99 4.53
N GLN A 89 4.31 3.70 4.83
CA GLN A 89 4.50 3.18 6.19
C GLN A 89 5.67 2.21 6.37
N GLU A 90 6.06 1.50 5.34
CA GLU A 90 7.13 0.49 5.40
C GLU A 90 7.98 0.48 4.13
N THR A 91 9.16 -0.13 4.27
CA THR A 91 10.01 -0.57 3.17
C THR A 91 10.20 -2.07 3.27
N GLY A 92 9.87 -2.80 2.22
CA GLY A 92 9.95 -4.26 2.13
C GLY A 92 11.01 -4.71 1.13
N PHE A 93 11.75 -5.75 1.49
CA PHE A 93 12.74 -6.43 0.64
C PHE A 93 12.41 -7.92 0.64
N TYR A 94 12.17 -8.52 -0.50
CA TYR A 94 11.76 -9.92 -0.56
C TYR A 94 12.29 -10.65 -1.77
N ALA A 95 12.35 -11.97 -1.68
CA ALA A 95 12.74 -12.85 -2.76
C ALA A 95 11.73 -13.99 -2.93
N ASN A 96 11.51 -14.36 -4.17
CA ASN A 96 10.80 -15.57 -4.56
C ASN A 96 11.81 -16.59 -5.07
N VAL A 97 11.90 -17.74 -4.43
CA VAL A 97 12.92 -18.74 -4.70
C VAL A 97 12.33 -20.17 -4.66
N VAL A 98 13.06 -21.16 -5.18
CA VAL A 98 12.79 -22.55 -4.86
C VAL A 98 13.02 -22.80 -3.37
N ALA A 99 12.30 -23.73 -2.76
CA ALA A 99 12.30 -23.90 -1.30
C ALA A 99 13.69 -24.16 -0.70
N GLU A 100 14.56 -24.84 -1.44
CA GLU A 100 15.94 -25.15 -1.04
C GLU A 100 16.87 -23.92 -1.00
N ASP A 101 16.51 -22.84 -1.69
CA ASP A 101 17.27 -21.59 -1.75
C ASP A 101 16.79 -20.52 -0.74
N VAL A 102 15.83 -20.84 0.14
CA VAL A 102 15.42 -19.94 1.24
C VAL A 102 16.60 -19.48 2.10
N PRO A 103 17.56 -20.36 2.48
CA PRO A 103 18.73 -19.91 3.23
C PRO A 103 19.58 -18.87 2.50
N LEU A 104 19.72 -18.99 1.18
CA LEU A 104 20.44 -18.05 0.36
C LEU A 104 19.70 -16.70 0.28
N ALA A 105 18.39 -16.73 0.05
CA ALA A 105 17.56 -15.51 0.00
C ALA A 105 17.65 -14.73 1.32
N VAL A 106 17.53 -15.41 2.45
CA VAL A 106 17.70 -14.80 3.79
C VAL A 106 19.09 -14.22 3.97
N ASP A 107 20.14 -14.91 3.51
CA ASP A 107 21.52 -14.44 3.60
C ASP A 107 21.74 -13.17 2.77
N VAL A 108 21.20 -13.12 1.55
CA VAL A 108 21.30 -11.94 0.67
C VAL A 108 20.56 -10.76 1.27
N ILE A 109 19.28 -10.93 1.66
CA ILE A 109 18.47 -9.85 2.25
C ILE A 109 19.10 -9.33 3.55
N ALA A 110 19.55 -10.25 4.41
CA ALA A 110 20.20 -9.85 5.65
C ALA A 110 21.54 -9.12 5.39
N ASP A 111 22.31 -9.53 4.39
CA ASP A 111 23.55 -8.85 4.03
C ASP A 111 23.30 -7.44 3.49
N MET A 112 22.30 -7.29 2.63
CA MET A 112 21.88 -5.98 2.12
C MET A 112 21.50 -5.01 3.26
N LEU A 113 20.79 -5.50 4.28
CA LEU A 113 20.30 -4.68 5.38
C LEU A 113 21.32 -4.52 6.52
N MET A 114 22.21 -5.47 6.75
CA MET A 114 23.15 -5.43 7.89
C MET A 114 24.54 -4.91 7.53
N ASN A 115 24.90 -4.97 6.27
CA ASN A 115 26.25 -4.62 5.80
C ASN A 115 26.19 -3.78 4.50
N PRO A 116 25.26 -2.80 4.34
CA PRO A 116 25.20 -2.03 3.12
C PRO A 116 26.47 -1.19 2.95
N ARG A 117 26.86 -0.98 1.69
CA ARG A 117 28.00 -0.15 1.34
C ARG A 117 27.51 1.10 0.62
N PHE A 118 27.22 2.14 1.37
CA PHE A 118 26.80 3.41 0.80
C PHE A 118 28.02 4.22 0.32
N GLU A 119 28.27 4.17 -0.98
CA GLU A 119 29.33 4.96 -1.60
C GLU A 119 28.76 6.24 -2.24
N LYS A 120 29.52 7.34 -2.14
CA LYS A 120 29.11 8.63 -2.72
C LYS A 120 28.91 8.50 -4.24
N SER A 121 29.74 7.73 -4.92
CA SER A 121 29.62 7.50 -6.36
C SER A 121 28.33 6.82 -6.76
N ASP A 122 27.86 5.86 -5.97
CA ASP A 122 26.62 5.13 -6.22
C ASP A 122 25.40 5.98 -5.85
N MET A 123 25.48 6.73 -4.75
CA MET A 123 24.45 7.70 -4.39
C MET A 123 24.22 8.73 -5.52
N GLU A 124 25.28 9.26 -6.12
CA GLU A 124 25.15 10.24 -7.21
C GLU A 124 24.59 9.63 -8.51
N LYS A 125 24.83 8.35 -8.77
CA LYS A 125 24.20 7.62 -9.90
C LYS A 125 22.71 7.39 -9.63
N GLU A 126 22.38 6.85 -8.45
CA GLU A 126 20.99 6.56 -8.09
C GLU A 126 20.15 7.83 -7.95
N ARG A 127 20.70 8.90 -7.44
CA ARG A 127 20.05 10.22 -7.44
C ARG A 127 19.50 10.59 -8.82
N LYS A 128 20.27 10.34 -9.88
CA LYS A 128 19.81 10.61 -11.25
C LYS A 128 18.70 9.65 -11.68
N VAL A 129 18.85 8.37 -11.35
CA VAL A 129 17.83 7.36 -11.66
C VAL A 129 16.51 7.71 -10.97
N ILE A 130 16.55 8.03 -9.67
CA ILE A 130 15.35 8.40 -8.91
C ILE A 130 14.71 9.69 -9.45
N ILE A 131 15.52 10.69 -9.87
CA ILE A 131 14.96 11.91 -10.46
C ILE A 131 14.28 11.61 -11.81
N GLU A 132 14.83 10.73 -12.63
CA GLU A 132 14.17 10.29 -13.87
C GLU A 132 12.91 9.49 -13.58
N GLU A 133 12.92 8.67 -12.54
CA GLU A 133 11.72 7.97 -12.07
C GLU A 133 10.63 8.94 -11.62
N ILE A 134 10.97 9.96 -10.82
CA ILE A 134 10.03 11.02 -10.43
C ILE A 134 9.42 11.69 -11.67
N HIS A 135 10.23 12.03 -12.67
CA HIS A 135 9.72 12.62 -13.91
C HIS A 135 8.77 11.65 -14.63
N SER A 136 9.11 10.36 -14.66
CA SER A 136 8.27 9.31 -15.25
C SER A 136 6.92 9.18 -14.56
N TYR A 137 6.87 9.23 -13.22
CA TYR A 137 5.62 9.26 -12.46
C TYR A 137 4.83 10.55 -12.69
N ASP A 138 5.50 11.69 -12.70
CA ASP A 138 4.88 12.97 -13.03
C ASP A 138 4.24 12.95 -14.44
N ASP A 139 4.76 12.14 -15.37
CA ASP A 139 4.23 11.99 -16.72
C ASP A 139 3.03 11.03 -16.82
N ILE A 140 2.66 10.34 -15.75
CA ILE A 140 1.45 9.55 -15.67
C ILE A 140 0.36 10.36 -14.93
N PRO A 141 -0.61 10.97 -15.65
CA PRO A 141 -1.56 11.91 -15.03
C PRO A 141 -2.48 11.26 -13.99
N GLU A 142 -2.68 9.96 -14.05
CA GLU A 142 -3.47 9.18 -13.09
C GLU A 142 -2.76 9.08 -11.75
N GLU A 143 -1.45 8.73 -11.75
CA GLU A 143 -0.61 8.69 -10.54
C GLU A 143 -0.48 10.08 -9.92
N LEU A 144 -0.26 11.09 -10.76
CA LEU A 144 -0.21 12.48 -10.31
C LEU A 144 -1.53 12.93 -9.66
N ALA A 145 -2.69 12.46 -10.15
CA ALA A 145 -3.99 12.78 -9.54
C ALA A 145 -4.12 12.17 -8.14
N GLY A 146 -3.61 10.96 -7.92
CA GLY A 146 -3.50 10.32 -6.62
C GLY A 146 -2.59 11.11 -5.65
N ASP A 147 -1.42 11.54 -6.11
CA ASP A 147 -0.51 12.35 -5.28
C ASP A 147 -1.10 13.74 -4.97
N VAL A 148 -1.79 14.36 -5.92
CA VAL A 148 -2.52 15.63 -5.69
C VAL A 148 -3.64 15.43 -4.67
N PHE A 149 -4.34 14.29 -4.71
CA PHE A 149 -5.34 13.93 -3.71
C PHE A 149 -4.70 13.78 -2.34
N ASN A 150 -3.66 12.96 -2.20
CA ASN A 150 -2.99 12.73 -0.93
C ASN A 150 -2.46 14.05 -0.32
N ALA A 151 -1.79 14.87 -1.13
CA ALA A 151 -1.25 16.15 -0.69
C ALA A 151 -2.34 17.13 -0.22
N ALA A 152 -3.53 17.10 -0.80
CA ALA A 152 -4.65 17.96 -0.42
C ALA A 152 -5.45 17.38 0.75
N HIS A 153 -5.78 16.09 0.69
CA HIS A 153 -6.64 15.39 1.65
C HIS A 153 -5.97 15.20 3.01
N PHE A 154 -4.70 14.79 3.00
CA PHE A 154 -3.90 14.54 4.21
C PHE A 154 -3.00 15.73 4.58
N ALA A 155 -3.32 16.94 4.13
CA ALA A 155 -2.51 18.12 4.39
C ALA A 155 -2.26 18.35 5.88
N GLY A 156 -1.00 18.31 6.27
CA GLY A 156 -0.54 18.48 7.66
C GLY A 156 -0.27 17.18 8.41
N CYS A 157 -0.29 16.04 7.70
CA CYS A 157 0.26 14.78 8.20
C CYS A 157 1.18 14.12 7.14
N GLY A 158 2.01 13.17 7.57
CA GLY A 158 3.04 12.56 6.73
C GLY A 158 2.52 11.79 5.51
N ILE A 159 1.28 11.30 5.56
CA ILE A 159 0.63 10.63 4.41
C ILE A 159 0.54 11.56 3.18
N ALA A 160 0.51 12.89 3.40
CA ALA A 160 0.44 13.88 2.33
C ALA A 160 1.65 13.91 1.39
N HIS A 161 2.78 13.32 1.81
CA HIS A 161 4.01 13.38 1.05
C HIS A 161 4.09 12.24 0.03
N SER A 162 4.64 12.55 -1.16
CA SER A 162 4.97 11.54 -2.17
C SER A 162 6.02 10.58 -1.62
N ILE A 163 5.93 9.31 -1.97
CA ILE A 163 6.88 8.26 -1.56
C ILE A 163 8.29 8.57 -2.09
N THR A 164 8.39 9.00 -3.34
CA THR A 164 9.66 9.31 -3.99
C THR A 164 10.27 10.65 -3.58
N GLY A 165 9.52 11.48 -2.84
CA GLY A 165 9.84 12.90 -2.65
C GLY A 165 9.68 13.69 -3.95
N LYS A 166 10.21 14.90 -3.99
CA LYS A 166 10.31 15.72 -5.21
C LYS A 166 11.76 15.79 -5.67
N ALA A 167 11.99 16.00 -6.95
CA ALA A 167 13.34 16.10 -7.51
C ALA A 167 14.25 17.09 -6.76
N ARG A 168 13.69 18.20 -6.24
CA ARG A 168 14.45 19.16 -5.42
C ARG A 168 14.88 18.59 -4.06
N ASP A 169 14.01 17.78 -3.45
CA ASP A 169 14.23 17.18 -2.13
C ASP A 169 15.29 16.08 -2.27
N VAL A 170 15.15 15.19 -3.25
CA VAL A 170 16.12 14.13 -3.57
C VAL A 170 17.52 14.72 -3.90
N ARG A 171 17.59 15.90 -4.56
CA ARG A 171 18.87 16.56 -4.83
C ARG A 171 19.61 17.01 -3.56
N SER A 172 18.91 17.30 -2.48
CA SER A 172 19.47 17.78 -1.22
C SER A 172 19.88 16.68 -0.24
N LEU A 173 19.41 15.44 -0.44
CA LEU A 173 19.72 14.31 0.44
C LEU A 173 21.23 14.03 0.47
N THR A 174 21.76 13.73 1.65
CA THR A 174 23.18 13.49 1.89
C THR A 174 23.47 12.05 2.31
N LEU A 175 24.72 11.65 2.17
CA LEU A 175 25.18 10.33 2.61
C LEU A 175 25.10 10.16 4.13
N GLU A 176 25.29 11.24 4.88
CA GLU A 176 25.16 11.26 6.33
C GLU A 176 23.71 10.99 6.76
N GLN A 177 22.73 11.57 6.06
CA GLN A 177 21.30 11.27 6.30
C GLN A 177 20.99 9.81 6.00
N MET A 178 21.60 9.22 4.95
CA MET A 178 21.42 7.82 4.61
C MET A 178 21.94 6.88 5.72
N TRP A 179 23.15 7.15 6.24
CA TRP A 179 23.69 6.38 7.36
C TRP A 179 22.91 6.56 8.66
N GLU A 180 22.39 7.76 8.91
CA GLU A 180 21.54 8.00 10.07
C GLU A 180 20.19 7.29 9.94
N TYR A 181 19.61 7.27 8.73
CA TYR A 181 18.41 6.49 8.43
C TYR A 181 18.61 5.01 8.71
N GLU A 182 19.69 4.41 8.14
CA GLU A 182 20.08 3.02 8.35
C GLU A 182 20.20 2.69 9.84
N ARG A 183 20.94 3.52 10.58
CA ARG A 183 21.12 3.36 12.02
C ARG A 183 19.77 3.37 12.76
N GLN A 184 18.90 4.33 12.47
CA GLN A 184 17.59 4.45 13.11
C GLN A 184 16.73 3.22 12.81
N VAL A 185 16.64 2.83 11.56
CA VAL A 185 15.81 1.70 11.14
C VAL A 185 16.26 0.40 11.79
N LEU A 186 17.56 0.14 11.82
CA LEU A 186 18.07 -1.11 12.35
C LEU A 186 18.22 -1.14 13.87
N GLU A 187 18.50 -0.02 14.51
CA GLU A 187 18.69 0.00 15.97
C GLU A 187 17.39 0.21 16.74
N ASP A 188 16.51 1.08 16.24
CA ASP A 188 15.37 1.58 17.01
C ASP A 188 14.08 0.77 16.77
N PHE A 189 13.95 0.06 15.62
CA PHE A 189 12.69 -0.59 15.24
C PHE A 189 12.81 -2.11 15.08
N PRO A 190 11.71 -2.87 15.23
CA PRO A 190 11.71 -4.29 14.88
C PRO A 190 11.95 -4.47 13.37
N VAL A 191 12.58 -5.57 13.00
CA VAL A 191 12.59 -6.07 11.63
C VAL A 191 11.63 -7.25 11.57
N TYR A 192 10.69 -7.21 10.66
CA TYR A 192 9.73 -8.29 10.46
C TYR A 192 10.22 -9.17 9.32
N VAL A 193 10.52 -10.42 9.60
CA VAL A 193 10.83 -11.42 8.57
C VAL A 193 9.61 -12.30 8.39
N CYS A 194 9.01 -12.23 7.20
CA CYS A 194 7.85 -13.02 6.84
C CYS A 194 8.20 -13.97 5.71
N ALA A 195 7.73 -15.21 5.80
CA ALA A 195 7.89 -16.18 4.73
C ALA A 195 6.62 -17.02 4.55
N ALA A 196 6.35 -17.38 3.31
CA ALA A 196 5.30 -18.35 2.99
C ALA A 196 5.76 -19.31 1.90
N GLY A 197 5.15 -20.48 1.84
CA GLY A 197 5.56 -21.54 0.93
C GLY A 197 6.13 -22.75 1.68
N LYS A 198 6.99 -23.50 1.03
CA LYS A 198 7.66 -24.65 1.65
C LYS A 198 8.87 -24.20 2.47
N VAL A 199 8.61 -23.65 3.65
CA VAL A 199 9.61 -23.08 4.55
C VAL A 199 9.48 -23.68 5.94
N ASP A 200 10.58 -24.16 6.52
CA ASP A 200 10.63 -24.60 7.92
C ASP A 200 10.82 -23.38 8.84
N HIS A 201 9.94 -23.26 9.85
CA HIS A 201 9.95 -22.12 10.75
C HIS A 201 11.19 -22.07 11.64
N ASP A 202 11.57 -23.21 12.19
CA ASP A 202 12.66 -23.26 13.17
C ASP A 202 14.01 -23.04 12.47
N GLU A 203 14.17 -23.57 11.25
CA GLU A 203 15.34 -23.28 10.41
C GLU A 203 15.39 -21.79 10.04
N LEU A 204 14.27 -21.17 9.69
CA LEU A 204 14.21 -19.74 9.40
C LEU A 204 14.54 -18.89 10.63
N VAL A 205 14.04 -19.26 11.81
CA VAL A 205 14.36 -18.59 13.09
C VAL A 205 15.87 -18.65 13.37
N ASP A 206 16.49 -19.81 13.20
CA ASP A 206 17.93 -19.98 13.39
C ASP A 206 18.76 -19.18 12.41
N LEU A 207 18.35 -19.12 11.14
CA LEU A 207 18.98 -18.30 10.12
C LEU A 207 18.88 -16.80 10.46
N CYS A 208 17.69 -16.34 10.83
CA CYS A 208 17.48 -14.95 11.22
C CYS A 208 18.31 -14.56 12.45
N ALA A 209 18.37 -15.42 13.45
CA ALA A 209 19.19 -15.20 14.64
C ALA A 209 20.69 -15.05 14.33
N LYS A 210 21.20 -15.78 13.33
CA LYS A 210 22.59 -15.72 12.89
C LYS A 210 22.91 -14.56 11.98
N LYS A 211 21.97 -14.18 11.08
CA LYS A 211 22.21 -13.23 10.00
C LYS A 211 21.84 -11.78 10.35
N PHE A 212 20.74 -11.55 11.04
CA PHE A 212 20.33 -10.20 11.47
C PHE A 212 21.03 -9.82 12.79
N ARG A 213 22.29 -9.38 12.70
CA ARG A 213 23.14 -9.03 13.86
C ARG A 213 22.89 -7.60 14.32
N ARG A 214 21.79 -7.37 15.00
CA ARG A 214 21.39 -6.05 15.49
C ARG A 214 21.22 -6.00 17.00
N LYS A 215 21.26 -4.80 17.57
CA LYS A 215 20.98 -4.55 18.99
C LYS A 215 19.58 -3.94 19.11
N LYS A 216 18.68 -4.62 19.82
CA LYS A 216 17.33 -4.13 20.09
C LYS A 216 17.38 -2.88 20.97
N ARG A 217 16.77 -1.78 20.52
CA ARG A 217 16.49 -0.62 21.36
C ARG A 217 14.98 -0.37 21.55
N GLY A 218 14.14 -1.01 20.77
CA GLY A 218 12.71 -1.21 21.04
C GLY A 218 11.85 0.05 21.05
N LYS A 219 12.12 1.02 20.19
CA LYS A 219 11.21 2.16 20.00
C LYS A 219 10.15 1.82 18.95
N VAL A 220 8.95 2.38 19.13
CA VAL A 220 7.93 2.43 18.10
C VAL A 220 8.08 3.79 17.43
N PHE A 221 8.00 3.85 16.09
CA PHE A 221 7.99 5.13 15.39
C PHE A 221 6.86 6.01 15.92
N PRO A 222 7.16 7.23 16.36
CA PRO A 222 6.14 8.24 16.47
C PRO A 222 5.67 8.52 15.04
N HIS A 223 4.48 8.08 14.68
CA HIS A 223 3.80 8.60 13.51
C HIS A 223 3.06 9.88 13.93
N ASP A 224 2.96 10.79 13.00
CA ASP A 224 2.10 11.96 13.16
C ASP A 224 0.63 11.53 13.27
N GLU A 225 -0.17 12.31 13.96
CA GLU A 225 -1.58 12.08 14.12
C GLU A 225 -2.29 12.17 12.75
N TYR A 226 -3.14 11.18 12.43
CA TYR A 226 -3.99 11.21 11.26
C TYR A 226 -4.82 12.50 11.21
N ARG A 227 -4.80 13.15 10.06
CA ARG A 227 -5.62 14.33 9.77
C ARG A 227 -6.08 14.27 8.33
N SER A 228 -7.34 14.61 8.12
CA SER A 228 -7.89 14.74 6.77
C SER A 228 -8.59 16.08 6.58
N ARG A 229 -8.65 16.54 5.34
CA ARG A 229 -9.34 17.78 4.94
C ARG A 229 -10.10 17.53 3.65
N GLY A 230 -11.39 17.88 3.63
CA GLY A 230 -12.14 17.93 2.39
C GLY A 230 -11.75 19.15 1.55
N GLY A 231 -11.92 19.06 0.25
CA GLY A 231 -11.67 20.20 -0.62
C GLY A 231 -11.53 19.88 -2.10
N ILE A 232 -11.15 20.88 -2.88
CA ILE A 232 -10.95 20.76 -4.33
C ILE A 232 -9.53 21.20 -4.67
N LYS A 233 -8.81 20.36 -5.40
CA LYS A 233 -7.49 20.70 -5.95
C LYS A 233 -7.45 20.39 -7.44
N ILE A 234 -7.20 21.41 -8.27
CA ILE A 234 -7.09 21.27 -9.72
C ILE A 234 -5.72 21.75 -10.18
N VAL A 235 -4.99 20.85 -10.83
CA VAL A 235 -3.64 21.08 -11.37
C VAL A 235 -3.72 21.03 -12.90
N GLY A 236 -3.10 22.02 -13.57
CA GLY A 236 -2.86 21.97 -15.01
C GLY A 236 -1.58 21.23 -15.33
N LYS A 237 -1.60 20.41 -16.39
CA LYS A 237 -0.43 19.70 -16.93
C LYS A 237 -0.38 19.87 -18.44
N GLN A 238 0.82 20.11 -18.98
CA GLN A 238 1.07 20.14 -20.43
C GLN A 238 1.01 18.73 -21.01
N ASP A 239 0.82 18.65 -22.31
CA ASP A 239 0.93 17.43 -23.12
C ASP A 239 0.01 16.27 -22.74
N ILE A 240 -1.10 16.56 -22.03
CA ILE A 240 -2.18 15.61 -21.77
C ILE A 240 -3.47 16.05 -22.44
N THR A 241 -4.33 15.09 -22.79
CA THR A 241 -5.60 15.33 -23.47
C THR A 241 -6.83 15.08 -22.61
N GLN A 242 -6.68 14.30 -21.56
CA GLN A 242 -7.75 13.90 -20.65
C GLN A 242 -7.61 14.61 -19.29
N SER A 243 -8.73 14.71 -18.59
CA SER A 243 -8.76 15.04 -17.17
C SER A 243 -8.75 13.75 -16.36
N ASN A 244 -7.80 13.65 -15.45
CA ASN A 244 -7.67 12.54 -14.51
C ASN A 244 -8.18 13.02 -13.15
N LEU A 245 -9.16 12.33 -12.64
CA LEU A 245 -9.86 12.64 -11.39
C LEU A 245 -9.56 11.58 -10.36
N PHE A 246 -9.22 12.04 -9.15
CA PHE A 246 -9.33 11.22 -7.95
C PHE A 246 -10.30 11.90 -6.98
N TRP A 247 -11.37 11.20 -6.61
CA TRP A 247 -12.37 11.66 -5.66
C TRP A 247 -12.49 10.65 -4.53
N GLY A 248 -12.29 11.09 -3.30
CA GLY A 248 -12.23 10.16 -2.19
C GLY A 248 -12.33 10.81 -0.82
N THR A 249 -12.26 9.97 0.18
CA THR A 249 -12.33 10.31 1.60
C THR A 249 -11.51 9.33 2.43
N SER A 250 -11.35 9.64 3.72
CA SER A 250 -10.69 8.73 4.66
C SER A 250 -11.34 8.82 6.03
N PHE A 251 -11.11 7.81 6.85
CA PHE A 251 -11.52 7.80 8.25
C PHE A 251 -10.40 7.27 9.14
N GLY A 252 -10.28 7.87 10.34
CA GLY A 252 -9.29 7.48 11.34
C GLY A 252 -9.85 6.43 12.30
N TYR A 253 -8.95 5.65 12.89
CA TYR A 253 -9.25 4.68 13.93
C TYR A 253 -8.03 4.47 14.85
N GLU A 254 -8.27 4.09 16.10
CA GLU A 254 -7.19 3.64 16.99
C GLU A 254 -6.78 2.20 16.67
N LYS A 255 -7.77 1.37 16.31
CA LYS A 255 -7.59 -0.01 15.90
C LYS A 255 -8.67 -0.39 14.89
N LEU A 256 -8.25 -0.83 13.74
CA LEU A 256 -9.16 -1.33 12.70
C LEU A 256 -9.73 -2.68 13.12
N ASP A 257 -11.05 -2.75 13.32
CA ASP A 257 -11.74 -4.00 13.56
C ASP A 257 -12.01 -4.77 12.25
N GLU A 258 -12.18 -6.09 12.37
CA GLU A 258 -12.36 -6.94 11.20
C GLU A 258 -13.66 -6.68 10.44
N LYS A 259 -14.75 -6.34 11.15
CA LYS A 259 -16.05 -6.10 10.53
C LYS A 259 -16.02 -4.84 9.67
N THR A 260 -15.39 -3.77 10.17
CA THR A 260 -15.17 -2.55 9.39
C THR A 260 -14.37 -2.85 8.12
N ARG A 261 -13.30 -3.62 8.23
CA ARG A 261 -12.50 -4.03 7.08
C ARG A 261 -13.29 -4.85 6.07
N TYR A 262 -14.10 -5.80 6.52
CA TYR A 262 -14.94 -6.61 5.64
C TYR A 262 -16.05 -5.76 4.98
N ALA A 263 -16.70 -4.90 5.74
CA ALA A 263 -17.75 -4.02 5.21
C ALA A 263 -17.21 -3.06 4.14
N VAL A 264 -16.05 -2.43 4.38
CA VAL A 264 -15.40 -1.55 3.40
C VAL A 264 -14.95 -2.33 2.16
N SER A 265 -14.43 -3.55 2.32
CA SER A 265 -14.05 -4.40 1.19
C SER A 265 -15.26 -4.78 0.33
N LEU A 266 -16.39 -5.17 0.96
CA LEU A 266 -17.63 -5.47 0.26
C LEU A 266 -18.20 -4.24 -0.45
N PHE A 267 -18.20 -3.09 0.20
CA PHE A 267 -18.58 -1.82 -0.40
C PHE A 267 -17.72 -1.48 -1.62
N ASN A 268 -16.40 -1.55 -1.47
CA ASN A 268 -15.46 -1.25 -2.56
C ASN A 268 -15.70 -2.12 -3.80
N VAL A 269 -15.91 -3.43 -3.59
CA VAL A 269 -16.17 -4.37 -4.70
C VAL A 269 -17.52 -4.10 -5.36
N ALA A 270 -18.57 -3.83 -4.60
CA ALA A 270 -19.88 -3.52 -5.17
C ALA A 270 -19.86 -2.21 -5.95
N VAL A 271 -19.21 -1.17 -5.41
CA VAL A 271 -19.24 0.17 -5.98
C VAL A 271 -18.25 0.33 -7.12
N GLY A 272 -16.98 -0.08 -6.97
CA GLY A 272 -15.98 0.34 -7.95
C GLY A 272 -14.87 -0.66 -8.28
N ALA A 273 -14.76 -1.82 -7.62
CA ALA A 273 -13.70 -2.76 -7.94
C ALA A 273 -14.15 -3.82 -8.98
N GLY A 274 -13.67 -3.64 -10.21
CA GLY A 274 -13.90 -4.58 -11.30
C GLY A 274 -15.05 -4.22 -12.25
N MET A 275 -15.13 -4.97 -13.35
CA MET A 275 -16.05 -4.67 -14.46
C MET A 275 -17.54 -4.81 -14.10
N ALA A 276 -17.88 -5.62 -13.10
CA ALA A 276 -19.27 -5.81 -12.66
C ALA A 276 -19.72 -4.75 -11.62
N SER A 277 -18.84 -3.83 -11.22
CA SER A 277 -19.14 -2.78 -10.25
C SER A 277 -20.07 -1.70 -10.81
N ARG A 278 -20.77 -1.02 -9.91
CA ARG A 278 -21.72 0.04 -10.30
C ARG A 278 -21.07 1.17 -11.10
N LEU A 279 -19.88 1.63 -10.67
CA LEU A 279 -19.16 2.71 -11.34
C LEU A 279 -18.76 2.30 -12.77
N PHE A 280 -18.22 1.09 -12.94
CA PHE A 280 -17.81 0.61 -14.24
C PHE A 280 -19.01 0.49 -15.18
N GLN A 281 -20.10 -0.13 -14.73
CA GLN A 281 -21.30 -0.27 -15.53
C GLN A 281 -21.91 1.10 -15.89
N LYS A 282 -22.03 2.00 -14.89
CA LYS A 282 -22.68 3.28 -15.10
C LYS A 282 -21.86 4.27 -15.92
N ILE A 283 -20.58 4.39 -15.63
CA ILE A 283 -19.73 5.43 -16.23
C ILE A 283 -19.17 4.97 -17.57
N ARG A 284 -18.69 3.73 -17.65
CA ARG A 284 -18.07 3.20 -18.86
C ARG A 284 -19.07 2.55 -19.79
N GLU A 285 -19.80 1.53 -19.33
CA GLU A 285 -20.63 0.71 -20.23
C GLU A 285 -21.90 1.46 -20.70
N GLU A 286 -22.63 2.09 -19.77
CA GLU A 286 -23.89 2.78 -20.13
C GLU A 286 -23.66 4.17 -20.75
N ASN A 287 -22.67 4.91 -20.30
CA ASN A 287 -22.47 6.30 -20.71
C ASN A 287 -21.22 6.57 -21.55
N GLY A 288 -20.27 5.65 -21.65
CA GLY A 288 -19.04 5.81 -22.45
C GLY A 288 -18.20 7.02 -22.06
N LEU A 289 -18.18 7.40 -20.76
CA LEU A 289 -17.52 8.61 -20.30
C LEU A 289 -16.06 8.42 -19.95
N ALA A 290 -15.65 7.22 -19.57
CA ALA A 290 -14.29 6.90 -19.17
C ALA A 290 -13.91 5.52 -19.70
N TYR A 291 -12.65 5.36 -20.13
CA TYR A 291 -12.11 4.05 -20.45
C TYR A 291 -11.74 3.27 -19.18
N SER A 292 -11.14 3.95 -18.21
CA SER A 292 -10.80 3.43 -16.90
C SER A 292 -11.60 4.15 -15.83
N VAL A 293 -12.26 3.39 -14.97
CA VAL A 293 -12.93 3.85 -13.75
C VAL A 293 -12.90 2.72 -12.73
N TYR A 294 -12.40 3.01 -11.55
CA TYR A 294 -12.30 2.04 -10.45
C TYR A 294 -12.23 2.75 -9.11
N SER A 295 -12.47 1.99 -8.05
CA SER A 295 -12.23 2.45 -6.68
C SER A 295 -11.10 1.68 -6.01
N THR A 296 -10.41 2.35 -5.10
CA THR A 296 -9.31 1.81 -4.28
C THR A 296 -9.59 1.97 -2.81
N VAL A 297 -8.92 1.16 -2.01
CA VAL A 297 -8.86 1.25 -0.55
C VAL A 297 -7.41 1.11 -0.13
N ASP A 298 -6.89 2.10 0.55
CA ASP A 298 -5.59 2.01 1.20
C ASP A 298 -5.75 1.93 2.72
N VAL A 299 -5.07 0.96 3.32
CA VAL A 299 -5.13 0.71 4.76
C VAL A 299 -3.82 1.15 5.40
N TYR A 300 -3.92 2.11 6.31
CA TYR A 300 -2.82 2.56 7.15
C TYR A 300 -3.00 2.02 8.56
N ARG A 301 -2.03 2.25 9.42
CA ARG A 301 -2.08 1.80 10.80
C ARG A 301 -3.16 2.49 11.64
N ASP A 302 -3.49 3.74 11.31
CA ASP A 302 -4.36 4.65 12.07
C ASP A 302 -5.51 5.26 11.26
N CYS A 303 -5.57 4.94 9.96
CA CYS A 303 -6.65 5.37 9.08
C CYS A 303 -6.78 4.45 7.87
N MET A 304 -7.88 4.60 7.16
CA MET A 304 -8.13 3.98 5.86
C MET A 304 -8.68 5.05 4.94
N ASP A 305 -8.25 5.05 3.69
CA ASP A 305 -8.91 5.85 2.67
C ASP A 305 -9.66 4.98 1.66
N TRP A 306 -10.58 5.60 0.99
CA TRP A 306 -11.30 5.06 -0.14
C TRP A 306 -11.46 6.16 -1.18
N GLY A 307 -11.24 5.83 -2.43
CA GLY A 307 -11.37 6.79 -3.51
C GLY A 307 -11.72 6.15 -4.85
N VAL A 308 -12.21 6.99 -5.75
CA VAL A 308 -12.54 6.66 -7.14
C VAL A 308 -11.57 7.38 -8.05
N SER A 309 -10.87 6.62 -8.90
CA SER A 309 -10.04 7.12 -9.99
C SER A 309 -10.77 6.97 -11.31
N LEU A 310 -10.71 7.98 -12.17
CA LEU A 310 -11.17 7.90 -13.55
C LEU A 310 -10.46 8.91 -14.46
N ALA A 311 -10.35 8.56 -15.74
CA ALA A 311 -9.85 9.42 -16.80
C ALA A 311 -10.95 9.69 -17.83
N THR A 312 -11.20 10.97 -18.17
CA THR A 312 -12.28 11.37 -19.09
C THR A 312 -11.91 12.61 -19.90
N GLU A 313 -12.64 12.87 -20.98
CA GLU A 313 -12.51 14.14 -21.69
C GLU A 313 -12.85 15.33 -20.76
N PRO A 314 -12.12 16.46 -20.82
CA PRO A 314 -12.37 17.60 -19.93
C PRO A 314 -13.80 18.11 -19.90
N ARG A 315 -14.48 18.08 -21.05
CA ARG A 315 -15.91 18.48 -21.16
C ARG A 315 -16.87 17.52 -20.45
N GLN A 316 -16.47 16.28 -20.24
CA GLN A 316 -17.28 15.22 -19.60
C GLN A 316 -17.01 15.10 -18.09
N LEU A 317 -15.98 15.76 -17.58
CA LEU A 317 -15.52 15.62 -16.19
C LEU A 317 -16.65 15.82 -15.17
N LYS A 318 -17.45 16.88 -15.32
CA LYS A 318 -18.55 17.15 -14.40
C LYS A 318 -19.61 16.06 -14.41
N LYS A 319 -19.93 15.52 -15.60
CA LYS A 319 -20.92 14.45 -15.74
C LYS A 319 -20.40 13.15 -15.13
N ALA A 320 -19.13 12.78 -15.39
CA ALA A 320 -18.52 11.60 -14.84
C ALA A 320 -18.44 11.65 -13.31
N LEU A 321 -17.99 12.78 -12.75
CA LEU A 321 -17.96 12.99 -11.29
C LEU A 321 -19.36 12.94 -10.67
N ALA A 322 -20.36 13.58 -11.29
CA ALA A 322 -21.74 13.53 -10.80
C ALA A 322 -22.29 12.10 -10.73
N LEU A 323 -21.99 11.27 -11.74
CA LEU A 323 -22.39 9.86 -11.75
C LEU A 323 -21.64 9.05 -10.70
N ALA A 324 -20.32 9.28 -10.52
CA ALA A 324 -19.55 8.60 -9.48
C ALA A 324 -20.12 8.89 -8.08
N ILE A 325 -20.45 10.15 -7.81
CA ILE A 325 -21.08 10.57 -6.56
C ILE A 325 -22.46 9.93 -6.41
N ALA A 326 -23.29 9.98 -7.45
CA ALA A 326 -24.65 9.46 -7.40
C ALA A 326 -24.71 7.95 -7.15
N GLU A 327 -23.84 7.17 -7.79
CA GLU A 327 -23.76 5.72 -7.57
C GLU A 327 -23.30 5.39 -6.15
N THR A 328 -22.31 6.13 -5.64
CA THR A 328 -21.81 5.95 -4.26
C THR A 328 -22.89 6.33 -3.24
N GLN A 329 -23.55 7.46 -3.41
CA GLN A 329 -24.66 7.88 -2.56
C GLN A 329 -25.83 6.91 -2.63
N GLY A 330 -26.17 6.47 -3.85
CA GLY A 330 -27.23 5.49 -4.07
C GLY A 330 -26.97 4.19 -3.32
N PHE A 331 -25.71 3.75 -3.23
CA PHE A 331 -25.35 2.60 -2.38
C PHE A 331 -25.55 2.93 -0.90
N LEU A 332 -25.06 4.06 -0.41
CA LEU A 332 -25.19 4.46 0.99
C LEU A 332 -26.66 4.63 1.42
N GLU A 333 -27.54 5.05 0.52
CA GLU A 333 -28.96 5.23 0.79
C GLU A 333 -29.76 3.93 0.72
N ASN A 334 -29.55 3.14 -0.33
CA ASN A 334 -30.40 2.03 -0.71
C ASN A 334 -29.79 0.62 -0.48
N GLY A 335 -28.49 0.55 -0.21
CA GLY A 335 -27.75 -0.71 -0.01
C GLY A 335 -27.49 -1.49 -1.30
N PHE A 336 -27.35 -2.78 -1.14
CA PHE A 336 -27.11 -3.71 -2.24
C PHE A 336 -28.37 -3.90 -3.08
N ALA A 337 -28.19 -4.02 -4.39
CA ALA A 337 -29.24 -4.48 -5.26
C ALA A 337 -29.54 -6.00 -5.01
N LYS A 338 -30.63 -6.48 -5.58
CA LYS A 338 -30.99 -7.91 -5.47
C LYS A 338 -29.80 -8.80 -5.88
N ASP A 339 -29.46 -9.75 -5.03
CA ASP A 339 -28.37 -10.73 -5.20
C ASP A 339 -26.94 -10.10 -5.28
N GLU A 340 -26.80 -8.77 -5.15
CA GLU A 340 -25.51 -8.09 -5.28
C GLU A 340 -24.58 -8.40 -4.10
N LEU A 341 -25.10 -8.45 -2.87
CA LEU A 341 -24.29 -8.79 -1.69
C LEU A 341 -23.67 -10.19 -1.83
N GLU A 342 -24.45 -11.19 -2.25
CA GLU A 342 -23.94 -12.56 -2.38
C GLU A 342 -22.91 -12.69 -3.51
N ARG A 343 -23.09 -11.98 -4.63
CA ARG A 343 -22.09 -11.91 -5.70
C ARG A 343 -20.80 -11.21 -5.22
N THR A 344 -20.94 -10.15 -4.45
CA THR A 344 -19.82 -9.39 -3.89
C THR A 344 -19.03 -10.24 -2.89
N LYS A 345 -19.70 -10.93 -1.97
CA LYS A 345 -19.07 -11.90 -1.05
C LYS A 345 -18.33 -12.99 -1.83
N ALA A 346 -18.97 -13.57 -2.84
CA ALA A 346 -18.35 -14.59 -3.68
C ALA A 346 -17.08 -14.07 -4.38
N ASN A 347 -17.10 -12.82 -4.87
CA ASN A 347 -15.93 -12.17 -5.49
C ASN A 347 -14.78 -12.01 -4.48
N VAL A 348 -15.04 -11.40 -3.31
CA VAL A 348 -14.00 -11.15 -2.28
C VAL A 348 -13.40 -12.49 -1.80
N VAL A 349 -14.25 -13.47 -1.49
CA VAL A 349 -13.80 -14.79 -1.04
C VAL A 349 -13.03 -15.53 -2.14
N GLY A 350 -13.52 -15.44 -3.38
CA GLY A 350 -12.83 -16.01 -4.54
C GLY A 350 -11.43 -15.43 -4.73
N SER A 351 -11.30 -14.10 -4.66
CA SER A 351 -10.01 -13.40 -4.79
C SER A 351 -9.04 -13.80 -3.67
N LEU A 352 -9.51 -13.89 -2.43
CA LEU A 352 -8.69 -14.36 -1.30
C LEU A 352 -8.18 -15.79 -1.54
N ARG A 353 -9.05 -16.69 -1.99
CA ARG A 353 -8.69 -18.10 -2.25
C ARG A 353 -7.73 -18.26 -3.43
N LEU A 354 -7.95 -17.52 -4.51
CA LEU A 354 -7.05 -17.53 -5.66
C LEU A 354 -5.65 -16.99 -5.27
N GLY A 355 -5.61 -15.93 -4.47
CA GLY A 355 -4.33 -15.41 -3.95
C GLY A 355 -3.59 -16.39 -3.03
N ALA A 356 -4.33 -17.25 -2.32
CA ALA A 356 -3.75 -18.20 -1.36
C ALA A 356 -2.94 -19.35 -1.98
N ASP A 357 -3.01 -19.56 -3.28
CA ASP A 357 -2.19 -20.54 -3.98
C ASP A 357 -0.76 -20.06 -4.23
N PHE A 358 -0.52 -18.75 -4.09
CA PHE A 358 0.79 -18.14 -4.36
C PHE A 358 1.54 -17.82 -3.07
N PRO A 359 2.76 -18.37 -2.87
CA PRO A 359 3.59 -18.07 -1.70
C PRO A 359 3.78 -16.55 -1.48
N GLU A 360 4.07 -15.80 -2.53
CA GLU A 360 4.25 -14.36 -2.45
C GLU A 360 3.03 -13.63 -1.88
N LYS A 361 1.83 -13.93 -2.40
CA LYS A 361 0.59 -13.30 -1.93
C LYS A 361 0.30 -13.61 -0.45
N ARG A 362 0.64 -14.82 -0.01
CA ARG A 362 0.50 -15.21 1.40
C ARG A 362 1.52 -14.51 2.29
N MET A 363 2.76 -14.43 1.83
CA MET A 363 3.84 -13.71 2.54
C MET A 363 3.49 -12.22 2.67
N MET A 364 3.06 -11.56 1.57
CA MET A 364 2.64 -10.17 1.59
C MET A 364 1.48 -9.93 2.57
N ARG A 365 0.43 -10.77 2.49
CA ARG A 365 -0.69 -10.72 3.43
C ARG A 365 -0.23 -10.85 4.89
N LEU A 366 0.74 -11.73 5.15
CA LEU A 366 1.31 -11.93 6.48
C LEU A 366 2.04 -10.67 6.97
N ALA A 367 2.83 -10.06 6.11
CA ALA A 367 3.55 -8.83 6.41
C ALA A 367 2.59 -7.65 6.65
N GLU A 368 1.66 -7.40 5.73
CA GLU A 368 0.65 -6.33 5.84
C GLU A 368 -0.18 -6.44 7.12
N GLN A 369 -0.68 -7.63 7.43
CA GLN A 369 -1.47 -7.84 8.63
C GLN A 369 -0.67 -7.60 9.91
N THR A 370 0.60 -7.97 9.90
CA THR A 370 1.49 -7.74 11.04
C THR A 370 1.77 -6.26 11.25
N LEU A 371 2.05 -5.54 10.17
CA LEU A 371 2.43 -4.14 10.19
C LEU A 371 1.23 -3.22 10.47
N HIS A 372 0.09 -3.49 9.84
CA HIS A 372 -1.07 -2.59 9.89
C HIS A 372 -2.16 -3.03 10.86
N LEU A 373 -2.35 -4.34 11.06
CA LEU A 373 -3.41 -4.87 11.92
C LEU A 373 -2.90 -5.41 13.27
N GLY A 374 -1.59 -5.37 13.48
CA GLY A 374 -0.95 -5.81 14.73
C GLY A 374 -0.93 -7.33 14.96
N GLY A 375 -1.30 -8.14 13.96
CA GLY A 375 -1.25 -9.60 14.07
C GLY A 375 -1.84 -10.34 12.88
N PHE A 376 -1.58 -11.62 12.82
CA PHE A 376 -2.05 -12.50 11.76
C PHE A 376 -3.52 -12.89 11.94
N HIS A 377 -4.27 -12.75 10.85
CA HIS A 377 -5.66 -13.20 10.74
C HIS A 377 -5.74 -14.34 9.72
N PRO A 378 -6.05 -15.59 10.16
CA PRO A 378 -6.17 -16.72 9.26
C PRO A 378 -7.14 -16.44 8.11
N MET A 379 -6.82 -16.90 6.91
CA MET A 379 -7.66 -16.69 5.73
C MET A 379 -9.07 -17.28 5.94
N GLU A 380 -9.14 -18.46 6.53
CA GLU A 380 -10.39 -19.14 6.81
C GLU A 380 -11.30 -18.33 7.74
N ALA A 381 -10.72 -17.68 8.75
CA ALA A 381 -11.46 -16.78 9.66
C ALA A 381 -11.97 -15.55 8.91
N SER A 382 -11.13 -14.97 8.02
CA SER A 382 -11.56 -13.84 7.18
C SER A 382 -12.68 -14.24 6.22
N VAL A 383 -12.56 -15.42 5.57
CA VAL A 383 -13.61 -15.95 4.68
C VAL A 383 -14.90 -16.18 5.46
N GLU A 384 -14.85 -16.80 6.64
CA GLU A 384 -16.02 -17.02 7.48
C GLU A 384 -16.66 -15.69 7.92
N GLY A 385 -15.82 -14.71 8.32
CA GLY A 385 -16.27 -13.37 8.70
C GLY A 385 -17.00 -12.66 7.55
N ILE A 386 -16.42 -12.66 6.35
CA ILE A 386 -17.03 -12.04 5.16
C ILE A 386 -18.36 -12.70 4.81
N LEU A 387 -18.44 -14.04 4.83
CA LEU A 387 -19.66 -14.76 4.50
C LEU A 387 -20.79 -14.51 5.51
N LYS A 388 -20.47 -14.22 6.78
CA LYS A 388 -21.44 -13.91 7.83
C LYS A 388 -21.92 -12.45 7.82
N MET A 389 -21.27 -11.55 7.10
CA MET A 389 -21.71 -10.15 7.04
C MET A 389 -23.13 -10.06 6.49
N GLU A 390 -24.01 -9.39 7.19
CA GLU A 390 -25.37 -9.10 6.76
C GLU A 390 -25.45 -7.70 6.11
N GLU A 391 -26.38 -7.50 5.21
CA GLU A 391 -26.56 -6.23 4.48
C GLU A 391 -26.71 -5.04 5.45
N ALA A 392 -27.58 -5.19 6.44
CA ALA A 392 -27.83 -4.12 7.42
C ALA A 392 -26.56 -3.72 8.18
N GLU A 393 -25.72 -4.70 8.55
CA GLU A 393 -24.46 -4.47 9.24
C GLU A 393 -23.44 -3.77 8.33
N VAL A 394 -23.30 -4.21 7.07
CA VAL A 394 -22.42 -3.55 6.10
C VAL A 394 -22.83 -2.09 5.91
N LEU A 395 -24.13 -1.83 5.74
CA LEU A 395 -24.64 -0.48 5.53
C LEU A 395 -24.43 0.43 6.72
N GLU A 396 -24.68 -0.07 7.93
CA GLU A 396 -24.46 0.68 9.18
C GLU A 396 -23.01 1.14 9.26
N ILE A 397 -22.07 0.19 9.08
CA ILE A 397 -20.64 0.47 9.16
C ILE A 397 -20.21 1.46 8.07
N VAL A 398 -20.60 1.22 6.82
CA VAL A 398 -20.16 2.04 5.68
C VAL A 398 -20.74 3.46 5.78
N ARG A 399 -21.97 3.62 6.28
CA ARG A 399 -22.57 4.94 6.55
C ARG A 399 -21.85 5.66 7.68
N ASP A 400 -21.46 4.98 8.73
CA ASP A 400 -20.72 5.58 9.84
C ASP A 400 -19.33 6.06 9.38
N VAL A 401 -18.63 5.25 8.59
CA VAL A 401 -17.30 5.50 8.08
C VAL A 401 -17.29 6.64 7.05
N PHE A 402 -18.14 6.57 6.02
CA PHE A 402 -18.09 7.51 4.89
C PHE A 402 -19.07 8.68 5.01
N GLY A 403 -20.10 8.58 5.82
CA GLY A 403 -21.09 9.64 5.99
C GLY A 403 -20.64 10.83 6.83
N LYS A 404 -19.56 10.70 7.61
CA LYS A 404 -19.05 11.74 8.53
C LYS A 404 -17.76 12.40 8.05
N SER A 405 -17.14 11.89 7.00
CA SER A 405 -15.83 12.31 6.53
C SER A 405 -15.93 13.37 5.43
N GLY A 406 -14.96 14.29 5.40
CA GLY A 406 -14.83 15.25 4.30
C GLY A 406 -14.29 14.57 3.04
N TYR A 407 -14.85 14.93 1.89
CA TYR A 407 -14.38 14.43 0.59
C TYR A 407 -13.42 15.42 -0.07
N THR A 408 -12.45 14.88 -0.80
CA THR A 408 -11.54 15.67 -1.64
C THR A 408 -11.73 15.30 -3.11
N ILE A 409 -11.75 16.33 -3.96
CA ILE A 409 -11.73 16.20 -5.42
C ILE A 409 -10.36 16.68 -5.90
N ALA A 410 -9.53 15.77 -6.41
CA ALA A 410 -8.27 16.10 -7.06
C ALA A 410 -8.41 15.91 -8.57
N VAL A 411 -7.95 16.87 -9.35
CA VAL A 411 -8.03 16.81 -10.82
C VAL A 411 -6.68 17.24 -11.42
N VAL A 412 -6.15 16.41 -12.30
CA VAL A 412 -5.07 16.78 -13.22
C VAL A 412 -5.67 16.88 -14.62
N GLN A 413 -5.60 18.06 -15.23
CA GLN A 413 -6.22 18.34 -16.53
C GLN A 413 -5.25 19.07 -17.46
N PRO A 414 -5.53 19.12 -18.78
CA PRO A 414 -4.76 19.95 -19.69
C PRO A 414 -4.70 21.40 -19.20
N ASP A 415 -3.54 22.01 -19.18
CA ASP A 415 -3.33 23.39 -18.74
C ASP A 415 -4.06 24.42 -19.62
N SER A 416 -4.29 24.08 -20.89
CA SER A 416 -5.09 24.86 -21.84
C SER A 416 -6.58 24.88 -21.53
N VAL A 417 -7.06 24.01 -20.63
CA VAL A 417 -8.48 23.91 -20.26
C VAL A 417 -8.77 24.76 -19.03
N LYS A 418 -9.80 25.60 -19.10
CA LYS A 418 -10.24 26.38 -17.94
C LYS A 418 -10.64 25.45 -16.79
N LYS A 419 -10.12 25.75 -15.59
CA LYS A 419 -10.48 25.01 -14.39
C LYS A 419 -11.99 25.10 -14.13
N PRO A 420 -12.70 23.95 -14.02
CA PRO A 420 -14.13 23.95 -13.75
C PRO A 420 -14.41 24.32 -12.29
N ASP A 421 -15.55 24.95 -12.06
CA ASP A 421 -16.13 25.03 -10.72
C ASP A 421 -16.76 23.68 -10.37
N LEU A 422 -16.23 23.04 -9.33
CA LEU A 422 -16.67 21.73 -8.81
C LEU A 422 -17.26 21.85 -7.40
N SER A 423 -17.45 23.05 -6.87
CA SER A 423 -17.90 23.27 -5.48
C SER A 423 -19.22 22.58 -5.15
N GLN A 424 -20.15 22.51 -6.12
CA GLN A 424 -21.43 21.81 -5.96
C GLN A 424 -21.31 20.28 -5.77
N TYR A 425 -20.15 19.69 -6.05
CA TYR A 425 -19.87 18.25 -5.94
C TYR A 425 -19.17 17.88 -4.63
N LEU A 426 -19.08 18.79 -3.68
CA LEU A 426 -18.67 18.52 -2.29
C LEU A 426 -19.89 18.45 -1.36
N PRO A 427 -20.83 17.51 -1.53
CA PRO A 427 -22.07 17.48 -0.76
C PRO A 427 -21.83 17.15 0.73
N PHE A 428 -20.66 16.62 1.07
CA PHE A 428 -20.26 16.27 2.42
C PHE A 428 -19.10 17.14 2.96
N ALA A 429 -18.89 18.33 2.44
CA ALA A 429 -18.24 19.36 3.22
C ALA A 429 -19.19 19.72 4.37
N ALA A 430 -19.44 18.74 5.24
CA ALA A 430 -20.06 18.99 6.54
C ALA A 430 -19.27 20.14 7.16
N ASP A 431 -19.98 21.17 7.54
CA ASP A 431 -19.47 22.30 8.31
C ASP A 431 -18.38 21.83 9.28
N GLY A 432 -17.13 22.12 8.92
CA GLY A 432 -15.96 21.83 9.75
C GLY A 432 -15.91 22.69 11.01
N ARG A 433 -17.02 22.74 11.70
CA ARG A 433 -17.12 23.22 13.08
C ARG A 433 -17.20 22.01 14.01
N GLY A 434 -16.09 21.26 14.04
CA GLY A 434 -15.80 20.45 15.18
C GLY A 434 -15.83 21.36 16.41
N LYS A 435 -16.89 21.29 17.18
CA LYS A 435 -16.90 21.86 18.52
C LYS A 435 -15.76 21.22 19.30
N ARG A 436 -14.95 22.09 19.85
CA ARG A 436 -13.86 21.87 20.80
C ARG A 436 -14.21 20.87 21.89
#